data_6fae8f9dada08cab1faa2066642e9005
#
_entry.id   6fae8f9dada08cab1faa2066642e9005
#
_cell.length_a   1.000
_cell.length_b   1.000
_cell.length_c   1.000
_cell.angle_alpha   90.00
_cell.angle_beta   90.00
_cell.angle_gamma   90.00
#
_symmetry.space_group_name_H-M   'P 1'
#
loop_
_entity.id
_entity.type
_entity.pdbx_description
1 polymer ?
#
loop_
_entity_poly.entity_id
_entity_poly.type
_entity_poly.pdbx_seq_one_letter_code
_entity_poly.pdbx_strand_id
1 'polypeptide(L)'
;LAARGVLFENAFAQVPLTHPSHCSIMTGRYPREHGVRDNGAEALGPSNPTLASVFKEHGYDTAAFVASFVLDSRFGLERGFDTYSDDMGVVTFKTQPLEWQQPADVVTDRALAWLEGEKDRPFFCWIHYYDPHQPYMPPPEFRKPELEPYDGELAFVDTQVKRLLDWFEAARLTERTLIVVVGDHGESFNEHGERGHSNFVYDVNLHVPMFFTHPT
;
A
#
# COMPACT_ATOMS: atom_id res chain seq x y z
N LEU A 1 -4.19 15.86 3.94
CA LEU A 1 -2.90 15.70 3.24
C LEU A 1 -2.87 16.49 1.95
N ALA A 2 -3.76 16.26 0.99
CA ALA A 2 -3.77 16.94 -0.31
C ALA A 2 -3.70 18.49 -0.22
N ALA A 3 -4.38 19.09 0.76
CA ALA A 3 -4.33 20.54 0.99
C ALA A 3 -2.95 21.09 1.46
N ARG A 4 -2.04 20.21 1.87
CA ARG A 4 -0.69 20.54 2.37
C ARG A 4 0.42 20.13 1.40
N GLY A 5 0.07 19.79 0.15
CA GLY A 5 1.02 19.24 -0.80
C GLY A 5 0.53 19.34 -2.24
N VAL A 6 0.88 18.37 -3.06
CA VAL A 6 0.51 18.27 -4.48
C VAL A 6 -0.42 17.08 -4.67
N LEU A 7 -1.60 17.33 -5.22
CA LEU A 7 -2.54 16.30 -5.68
C LEU A 7 -2.38 16.13 -7.19
N PHE A 8 -2.19 14.89 -7.64
CA PHE A 8 -2.15 14.54 -9.05
C PHE A 8 -3.57 14.14 -9.50
N GLU A 9 -4.23 15.00 -10.25
CA GLU A 9 -5.61 14.77 -10.71
C GLU A 9 -5.73 13.66 -11.77
N ASN A 10 -4.62 13.35 -12.45
CA ASN A 10 -4.57 12.35 -13.53
C ASN A 10 -3.42 11.36 -13.29
N ALA A 11 -3.52 10.59 -12.21
CA ALA A 11 -2.61 9.49 -11.94
C ALA A 11 -3.27 8.16 -12.34
N PHE A 12 -2.53 7.32 -13.05
CA PHE A 12 -3.01 6.03 -13.54
C PHE A 12 -2.06 4.91 -13.17
N ALA A 13 -2.61 3.84 -12.59
CA ALA A 13 -1.90 2.58 -12.40
C ALA A 13 -1.58 1.94 -13.77
N GLN A 14 -0.49 1.19 -13.83
CA GLN A 14 -0.07 0.52 -15.07
C GLN A 14 -0.84 -0.77 -15.33
N VAL A 15 -1.49 -1.30 -14.30
CA VAL A 15 -2.25 -2.56 -14.33
C VAL A 15 -3.18 -2.63 -13.12
N PRO A 16 -4.40 -3.18 -13.25
CA PRO A 16 -5.34 -3.28 -12.13
C PRO A 16 -5.12 -4.56 -11.31
N LEU A 17 -3.88 -4.81 -10.89
CA LEU A 17 -3.45 -5.97 -10.11
C LEU A 17 -2.41 -5.57 -9.08
N THR A 18 -2.61 -5.98 -7.84
CA THR A 18 -1.81 -5.55 -6.69
C THR A 18 -0.31 -5.78 -6.86
N HIS A 19 0.13 -7.02 -7.09
CA HIS A 19 1.57 -7.33 -7.15
C HIS A 19 2.28 -6.65 -8.33
N PRO A 20 1.81 -6.74 -9.60
CA PRO A 20 2.47 -6.06 -10.71
C PRO A 20 2.44 -4.55 -10.58
N SER A 21 1.37 -3.96 -10.03
CA SER A 21 1.30 -2.52 -9.81
C SER A 21 2.31 -2.06 -8.77
N HIS A 22 2.44 -2.76 -7.64
CA HIS A 22 3.46 -2.46 -6.64
C HIS A 22 4.89 -2.66 -7.17
N CYS A 23 5.12 -3.67 -8.03
CA CYS A 23 6.38 -3.79 -8.75
C CYS A 23 6.67 -2.57 -9.63
N SER A 24 5.64 -2.02 -10.30
CA SER A 24 5.80 -0.80 -11.09
C SER A 24 6.08 0.42 -10.20
N ILE A 25 5.36 0.59 -9.09
CA ILE A 25 5.59 1.68 -8.12
C ILE A 25 7.01 1.62 -7.56
N MET A 26 7.46 0.45 -7.13
CA MET A 26 8.76 0.27 -6.46
C MET A 26 9.95 0.30 -7.41
N THR A 27 9.76 0.01 -8.71
CA THR A 27 10.87 -0.03 -9.68
C THR A 27 10.88 1.11 -10.68
N GLY A 28 9.76 1.84 -10.83
CA GLY A 28 9.58 2.83 -11.89
C GLY A 28 9.51 2.21 -13.29
N ARG A 29 9.20 0.91 -13.41
CA ARG A 29 9.17 0.15 -14.67
C ARG A 29 7.76 -0.36 -14.97
N TYR A 30 7.46 -0.55 -16.25
CA TYR A 30 6.22 -1.20 -16.67
C TYR A 30 6.26 -2.72 -16.45
N PRO A 31 5.11 -3.40 -16.31
CA PRO A 31 5.04 -4.86 -16.17
C PRO A 31 5.81 -5.66 -17.24
N ARG A 32 5.85 -5.17 -18.47
CA ARG A 32 6.64 -5.79 -19.55
C ARG A 32 8.16 -5.72 -19.32
N GLU A 33 8.63 -4.76 -18.51
CA GLU A 33 10.05 -4.50 -18.27
C GLU A 33 10.53 -5.19 -16.99
N HIS A 34 9.74 -5.13 -15.90
CA HIS A 34 10.09 -5.81 -14.66
C HIS A 34 9.69 -7.30 -14.65
N GLY A 35 8.85 -7.75 -15.58
CA GLY A 35 8.54 -9.16 -15.83
C GLY A 35 7.38 -9.73 -15.00
N VAL A 36 6.87 -9.02 -13.99
CA VAL A 36 5.73 -9.46 -13.16
C VAL A 36 4.45 -8.99 -13.83
N ARG A 37 3.52 -9.92 -14.13
CA ARG A 37 2.30 -9.62 -14.90
C ARG A 37 1.02 -10.07 -14.23
N ASP A 38 1.12 -10.91 -13.19
CA ASP A 38 -0.03 -11.44 -12.49
C ASP A 38 0.26 -11.55 -10.99
N ASN A 39 -0.81 -11.65 -10.18
CA ASN A 39 -0.72 -11.81 -8.73
C ASN A 39 -0.17 -13.20 -8.36
N GLY A 40 0.99 -13.22 -7.69
CA GLY A 40 1.58 -14.45 -7.15
C GLY A 40 2.08 -15.45 -8.20
N ALA A 41 2.13 -15.08 -9.47
CA ALA A 41 2.60 -15.98 -10.53
C ALA A 41 4.13 -15.91 -10.69
N GLU A 42 4.70 -14.72 -10.76
CA GLU A 42 6.15 -14.51 -10.89
C GLU A 42 6.69 -13.70 -9.71
N ALA A 43 7.94 -13.93 -9.36
CA ALA A 43 8.65 -13.04 -8.42
C ALA A 43 9.38 -11.93 -9.20
N LEU A 44 9.48 -10.74 -8.59
CA LEU A 44 10.29 -9.65 -9.13
C LEU A 44 11.75 -10.07 -9.22
N GLY A 45 12.30 -10.16 -10.41
CA GLY A 45 13.68 -10.61 -10.65
C GLY A 45 14.73 -9.66 -10.04
N PRO A 46 15.92 -10.19 -9.65
CA PRO A 46 16.96 -9.42 -8.93
C PRO A 46 17.62 -8.32 -9.78
N SER A 47 17.42 -8.31 -11.08
CA SER A 47 17.89 -7.25 -11.98
C SER A 47 17.07 -5.96 -11.92
N ASN A 48 15.99 -5.95 -11.16
CA ASN A 48 15.14 -4.78 -10.98
C ASN A 48 15.51 -4.08 -9.65
N PRO A 49 16.21 -2.94 -9.67
CA PRO A 49 16.41 -2.14 -8.46
C PRO A 49 15.05 -1.62 -7.97
N THR A 50 14.89 -1.58 -6.65
CA THR A 50 13.69 -1.05 -6.00
C THR A 50 13.98 0.28 -5.32
N LEU A 51 12.96 1.08 -5.05
CA LEU A 51 13.10 2.29 -4.21
C LEU A 51 13.81 1.96 -2.90
N ALA A 52 13.45 0.86 -2.25
CA ALA A 52 14.09 0.44 -1.00
C ALA A 52 15.58 0.19 -1.18
N SER A 53 16.00 -0.48 -2.27
CA SER A 53 17.42 -0.71 -2.53
C SER A 53 18.18 0.60 -2.74
N VAL A 54 17.58 1.57 -3.43
CA VAL A 54 18.18 2.89 -3.66
C VAL A 54 18.30 3.67 -2.35
N PHE A 55 17.25 3.71 -1.53
CA PHE A 55 17.30 4.39 -0.22
C PHE A 55 18.33 3.74 0.71
N LYS A 56 18.38 2.42 0.75
CA LYS A 56 19.36 1.67 1.54
C LYS A 56 20.81 2.00 1.14
N GLU A 57 21.10 2.04 -0.16
CA GLU A 57 22.42 2.43 -0.69
C GLU A 57 22.83 3.87 -0.29
N HIS A 58 21.83 4.73 -0.01
CA HIS A 58 22.04 6.09 0.47
C HIS A 58 22.01 6.22 2.00
N GLY A 59 22.05 5.10 2.73
CA GLY A 59 22.17 5.08 4.18
C GLY A 59 20.88 5.31 4.95
N TYR A 60 19.72 5.11 4.31
CA TYR A 60 18.44 5.12 4.99
C TYR A 60 18.17 3.77 5.65
N ASP A 61 17.56 3.77 6.83
CA ASP A 61 16.92 2.59 7.39
C ASP A 61 15.61 2.32 6.63
N THR A 62 15.38 1.06 6.29
CA THR A 62 14.32 0.73 5.34
C THR A 62 13.38 -0.31 5.91
N ALA A 63 12.06 -0.01 5.90
CA ALA A 63 11.05 -0.94 6.37
C ALA A 63 9.83 -1.00 5.45
N ALA A 64 9.20 -2.18 5.42
CA ALA A 64 7.91 -2.40 4.79
C ALA A 64 6.96 -3.17 5.72
N PHE A 65 5.70 -2.78 5.71
CA PHE A 65 4.61 -3.41 6.44
C PHE A 65 3.48 -3.66 5.44
N VAL A 66 3.32 -4.91 5.01
CA VAL A 66 2.39 -5.25 3.93
C VAL A 66 1.22 -6.08 4.44
N ALA A 67 0.05 -5.79 3.90
CA ALA A 67 -1.22 -6.35 4.33
C ALA A 67 -1.75 -7.48 3.44
N SER A 68 -1.07 -7.82 2.35
CA SER A 68 -1.57 -8.80 1.38
C SER A 68 -0.56 -9.90 1.09
N PHE A 69 -1.03 -11.14 0.99
CA PHE A 69 -0.21 -12.30 0.63
C PHE A 69 0.51 -12.14 -0.71
N VAL A 70 -0.10 -11.46 -1.69
CA VAL A 70 0.55 -11.24 -3.00
C VAL A 70 1.74 -10.30 -2.93
N LEU A 71 1.98 -9.69 -1.77
CA LEU A 71 3.17 -8.89 -1.44
C LEU A 71 4.11 -9.59 -0.45
N ASP A 72 3.90 -10.89 -0.16
CA ASP A 72 4.81 -11.68 0.67
C ASP A 72 6.24 -11.64 0.10
N SER A 73 7.25 -11.68 0.97
CA SER A 73 8.67 -11.60 0.62
C SER A 73 9.12 -12.58 -0.46
N ARG A 74 8.45 -13.74 -0.56
CA ARG A 74 8.71 -14.73 -1.63
C ARG A 74 8.55 -14.16 -3.04
N PHE A 75 7.84 -13.06 -3.20
CA PHE A 75 7.57 -12.44 -4.51
C PHE A 75 8.56 -11.32 -4.88
N GLY A 76 9.59 -11.08 -4.07
CA GLY A 76 10.79 -10.33 -4.43
C GLY A 76 10.71 -8.81 -4.24
N LEU A 77 9.67 -8.28 -3.60
CA LEU A 77 9.57 -6.87 -3.22
C LEU A 77 10.29 -6.54 -1.91
N GLU A 78 10.69 -7.54 -1.12
CA GLU A 78 11.42 -7.38 0.14
C GLU A 78 12.83 -6.81 -0.06
N ARG A 79 13.35 -6.89 -1.27
CA ARG A 79 14.73 -6.50 -1.56
C ARG A 79 14.97 -5.02 -1.33
N GLY A 80 16.01 -4.75 -0.53
CA GLY A 80 16.40 -3.42 -0.11
C GLY A 80 15.76 -2.96 1.19
N PHE A 81 14.81 -3.71 1.75
CA PHE A 81 14.30 -3.47 3.09
C PHE A 81 15.15 -4.18 4.15
N ASP A 82 15.42 -3.49 5.26
CA ASP A 82 16.05 -4.06 6.47
C ASP A 82 15.03 -4.81 7.31
N THR A 83 13.80 -4.28 7.33
CA THR A 83 12.64 -4.90 7.95
C THR A 83 11.55 -5.09 6.89
N TYR A 84 11.04 -6.32 6.76
CA TYR A 84 9.90 -6.61 5.88
C TYR A 84 8.87 -7.42 6.67
N SER A 85 7.74 -6.80 7.00
CA SER A 85 6.69 -7.41 7.81
C SER A 85 5.55 -7.87 6.90
N ASP A 86 5.55 -9.16 6.57
CA ASP A 86 4.57 -9.84 5.72
C ASP A 86 3.88 -11.00 6.45
N ASP A 87 3.98 -11.07 7.78
CA ASP A 87 3.30 -12.07 8.58
C ASP A 87 1.79 -11.81 8.59
N MET A 88 1.05 -12.62 7.85
CA MET A 88 -0.41 -12.57 7.75
C MET A 88 -1.14 -13.15 8.97
N GLY A 89 -0.39 -13.54 10.02
CA GLY A 89 -0.95 -14.15 11.23
C GLY A 89 -1.51 -15.56 10.99
N VAL A 90 -2.24 -16.08 11.98
CA VAL A 90 -2.90 -17.38 11.86
C VAL A 90 -4.19 -17.22 11.08
N VAL A 91 -4.14 -17.54 9.80
CA VAL A 91 -5.36 -17.59 8.98
C VAL A 91 -6.16 -18.82 9.35
N THR A 92 -7.23 -18.62 10.12
CA THR A 92 -8.09 -19.72 10.64
C THR A 92 -9.10 -20.25 9.63
N PHE A 93 -9.14 -19.68 8.42
CA PHE A 93 -10.14 -20.03 7.42
C PHE A 93 -9.55 -20.70 6.17
N LYS A 94 -10.34 -21.59 5.56
CA LYS A 94 -10.02 -22.34 4.34
C LYS A 94 -10.08 -21.46 3.07
N THR A 95 -9.61 -20.22 3.17
CA THR A 95 -9.53 -19.30 2.03
C THR A 95 -8.30 -19.62 1.18
N GLN A 96 -8.35 -19.22 -0.08
CA GLN A 96 -7.19 -19.32 -0.97
C GLN A 96 -6.06 -18.42 -0.42
N PRO A 97 -4.78 -18.85 -0.51
CA PRO A 97 -3.67 -18.03 0.00
C PRO A 97 -3.64 -16.60 -0.56
N LEU A 98 -4.09 -16.39 -1.79
CA LEU A 98 -4.15 -15.07 -2.42
C LEU A 98 -5.13 -14.10 -1.73
N GLU A 99 -6.03 -14.61 -0.88
CA GLU A 99 -6.99 -13.82 -0.10
C GLU A 99 -6.51 -13.52 1.33
N TRP A 100 -5.31 -13.98 1.72
CA TRP A 100 -4.78 -13.71 3.05
C TRP A 100 -4.35 -12.26 3.17
N GLN A 101 -4.85 -11.61 4.22
CA GLN A 101 -4.70 -10.18 4.44
C GLN A 101 -4.56 -9.83 5.92
N GLN A 102 -3.99 -8.65 6.19
CA GLN A 102 -3.94 -8.04 7.51
C GLN A 102 -4.85 -6.81 7.55
N PRO A 103 -5.62 -6.61 8.64
CA PRO A 103 -6.36 -5.37 8.85
C PRO A 103 -5.44 -4.15 8.97
N ALA A 104 -5.92 -2.99 8.54
CA ALA A 104 -5.11 -1.77 8.50
C ALA A 104 -4.59 -1.32 9.87
N ASP A 105 -5.32 -1.57 10.97
CA ASP A 105 -4.87 -1.26 12.33
C ASP A 105 -3.65 -2.08 12.76
N VAL A 106 -3.62 -3.39 12.42
CA VAL A 106 -2.49 -4.27 12.71
C VAL A 106 -1.23 -3.81 11.97
N VAL A 107 -1.38 -3.43 10.70
CA VAL A 107 -0.28 -2.88 9.90
C VAL A 107 0.24 -1.57 10.48
N THR A 108 -0.69 -0.68 10.88
CA THR A 108 -0.36 0.61 11.50
C THR A 108 0.37 0.42 12.83
N ASP A 109 -0.08 -0.51 13.68
CA ASP A 109 0.58 -0.80 14.97
C ASP A 109 2.02 -1.24 14.79
N ARG A 110 2.28 -2.13 13.83
CA ARG A 110 3.64 -2.61 13.50
C ARG A 110 4.52 -1.48 12.96
N ALA A 111 3.96 -0.65 12.06
CA ALA A 111 4.68 0.48 11.50
C ALA A 111 5.05 1.51 12.57
N LEU A 112 4.11 1.88 13.43
CA LEU A 112 4.34 2.81 14.54
C LEU A 112 5.38 2.28 15.52
N ALA A 113 5.34 0.98 15.86
CA ALA A 113 6.32 0.36 16.74
C ALA A 113 7.75 0.43 16.16
N TRP A 114 7.91 0.25 14.85
CA TRP A 114 9.20 0.40 14.18
C TRP A 114 9.64 1.88 14.14
N LEU A 115 8.75 2.79 13.75
CA LEU A 115 9.02 4.22 13.64
C LEU A 115 9.51 4.84 14.97
N GLU A 116 9.03 4.36 16.11
CA GLU A 116 9.51 4.82 17.43
C GLU A 116 11.02 4.60 17.62
N GLY A 117 11.58 3.55 17.01
CA GLY A 117 13.03 3.27 17.05
C GLY A 117 13.86 4.11 16.08
N GLU A 118 13.26 4.64 15.01
CA GLU A 118 13.98 5.23 13.87
C GLU A 118 13.87 6.75 13.74
N LYS A 119 13.18 7.42 14.66
CA LYS A 119 12.88 8.86 14.59
C LYS A 119 14.07 9.81 14.46
N ASP A 120 15.27 9.37 14.84
CA ASP A 120 16.51 10.16 14.79
C ASP A 120 17.39 9.86 13.56
N ARG A 121 16.96 8.93 12.69
CA ARG A 121 17.70 8.49 11.50
C ARG A 121 16.89 8.73 10.23
N PRO A 122 17.52 8.94 9.08
CA PRO A 122 16.79 8.98 7.82
C PRO A 122 16.21 7.60 7.52
N PHE A 123 14.94 7.53 7.14
CA PHE A 123 14.27 6.26 6.87
C PHE A 123 13.41 6.32 5.61
N PHE A 124 13.21 5.16 5.00
CA PHE A 124 12.20 4.88 3.99
C PHE A 124 11.25 3.81 4.55
N CYS A 125 9.99 4.16 4.71
CA CYS A 125 8.98 3.25 5.25
C CYS A 125 7.84 3.09 4.26
N TRP A 126 7.57 1.86 3.83
CA TRP A 126 6.42 1.50 3.01
C TRP A 126 5.35 0.85 3.87
N ILE A 127 4.18 1.46 3.92
CA ILE A 127 3.02 0.97 4.66
C ILE A 127 1.93 0.68 3.63
N HIS A 128 1.56 -0.58 3.51
CA HIS A 128 0.54 -1.03 2.56
C HIS A 128 -0.71 -1.46 3.31
N TYR A 129 -1.82 -0.83 3.02
CA TYR A 129 -3.15 -1.24 3.46
C TYR A 129 -3.84 -2.04 2.36
N TYR A 130 -4.46 -3.16 2.74
CA TYR A 130 -5.26 -3.95 1.81
C TYR A 130 -6.71 -3.50 1.80
N ASP A 131 -7.21 -2.96 2.93
CA ASP A 131 -8.48 -2.26 2.97
C ASP A 131 -8.43 -0.99 2.07
N PRO A 132 -9.47 -0.71 1.25
CA PRO A 132 -10.67 -1.51 1.06
C PRO A 132 -10.47 -2.59 -0.01
N HIS A 133 -10.90 -3.82 0.29
CA HIS A 133 -10.85 -4.95 -0.66
C HIS A 133 -12.01 -5.92 -0.46
N GLN A 134 -12.50 -6.55 -1.52
CA GLN A 134 -13.54 -7.59 -1.43
C GLN A 134 -13.08 -8.82 -0.63
N PRO A 135 -13.99 -9.42 0.15
CA PRO A 135 -15.33 -8.95 0.52
C PRO A 135 -15.23 -7.81 1.52
N TYR A 136 -15.86 -6.68 1.25
CA TYR A 136 -15.79 -5.50 2.10
C TYR A 136 -16.42 -5.81 3.48
N MET A 137 -15.59 -5.89 4.50
CA MET A 137 -15.98 -6.22 5.88
C MET A 137 -15.39 -5.22 6.88
N PRO A 138 -15.81 -3.96 6.85
CA PRO A 138 -15.29 -2.97 7.78
C PRO A 138 -15.54 -3.38 9.23
N PRO A 139 -14.69 -2.96 10.18
CA PRO A 139 -14.92 -3.16 11.60
C PRO A 139 -16.31 -2.68 12.04
N PRO A 140 -16.90 -3.27 13.11
CA PRO A 140 -18.29 -2.98 13.50
C PRO A 140 -18.64 -1.49 13.67
N GLU A 141 -17.71 -0.69 14.19
CA GLU A 141 -17.84 0.75 14.38
C GLU A 141 -17.92 1.57 13.09
N PHE A 142 -17.48 0.98 11.96
CA PHE A 142 -17.53 1.58 10.62
C PHE A 142 -18.69 1.02 9.77
N ARG A 143 -19.48 0.06 10.31
CA ARG A 143 -20.69 -0.47 9.67
C ARG A 143 -21.88 0.43 9.94
N LYS A 144 -21.99 1.52 9.23
CA LYS A 144 -23.10 2.49 9.38
C LYS A 144 -24.13 2.27 8.29
N PRO A 145 -25.44 2.40 8.61
CA PRO A 145 -26.51 2.20 7.63
C PRO A 145 -26.45 3.14 6.40
N GLU A 146 -25.81 4.29 6.57
CA GLU A 146 -25.62 5.31 5.53
C GLU A 146 -24.37 5.13 4.67
N LEU A 147 -23.49 4.17 5.01
CA LEU A 147 -22.27 3.88 4.27
C LEU A 147 -22.36 2.53 3.57
N GLU A 148 -21.92 2.48 2.33
CA GLU A 148 -21.62 1.20 1.69
C GLU A 148 -20.43 0.54 2.42
N PRO A 149 -20.33 -0.80 2.44
CA PRO A 149 -19.23 -1.48 3.13
C PRO A 149 -17.83 -1.02 2.68
N TYR A 150 -17.64 -0.72 1.40
CA TYR A 150 -16.42 -0.15 0.86
C TYR A 150 -16.07 1.19 1.52
N ASP A 151 -17.05 2.10 1.64
CA ASP A 151 -16.85 3.39 2.29
C ASP A 151 -16.55 3.24 3.79
N GLY A 152 -17.11 2.20 4.41
CA GLY A 152 -16.78 1.84 5.79
C GLY A 152 -15.31 1.44 5.96
N GLU A 153 -14.75 0.66 5.03
CA GLU A 153 -13.31 0.33 5.03
C GLU A 153 -12.44 1.55 4.73
N LEU A 154 -12.84 2.42 3.80
CA LEU A 154 -12.13 3.69 3.57
C LEU A 154 -12.09 4.55 4.84
N ALA A 155 -13.22 4.67 5.55
CA ALA A 155 -13.27 5.40 6.81
C ALA A 155 -12.38 4.76 7.89
N PHE A 156 -12.27 3.44 7.91
CA PHE A 156 -11.34 2.73 8.79
C PHE A 156 -9.88 3.04 8.45
N VAL A 157 -9.49 2.94 7.17
CA VAL A 157 -8.13 3.29 6.71
C VAL A 157 -7.80 4.76 7.02
N ASP A 158 -8.74 5.68 6.81
CA ASP A 158 -8.53 7.10 7.11
C ASP A 158 -8.16 7.32 8.59
N THR A 159 -8.78 6.55 9.50
CA THR A 159 -8.40 6.61 10.93
C THR A 159 -6.98 6.09 11.18
N GLN A 160 -6.52 5.10 10.42
CA GLN A 160 -5.16 4.58 10.53
C GLN A 160 -4.13 5.56 9.97
N VAL A 161 -4.42 6.16 8.82
CA VAL A 161 -3.61 7.26 8.26
C VAL A 161 -3.52 8.42 9.26
N LYS A 162 -4.65 8.78 9.89
CA LYS A 162 -4.65 9.81 10.94
C LYS A 162 -3.70 9.46 12.09
N ARG A 163 -3.69 8.22 12.57
CA ARG A 163 -2.78 7.76 13.65
C ARG A 163 -1.30 7.97 13.27
N LEU A 164 -0.94 7.64 12.02
CA LEU A 164 0.41 7.90 11.52
C LEU A 164 0.74 9.40 11.50
N LEU A 165 -0.19 10.24 11.02
CA LEU A 165 0.01 11.68 10.95
C LEU A 165 0.13 12.30 12.34
N ASP A 166 -0.70 11.88 13.29
CA ASP A 166 -0.63 12.32 14.70
C ASP A 166 0.74 11.95 15.30
N TRP A 167 1.27 10.76 14.98
CA TRP A 167 2.60 10.34 15.41
C TRP A 167 3.70 11.23 14.81
N PHE A 168 3.68 11.51 13.50
CA PHE A 168 4.64 12.39 12.84
C PHE A 168 4.64 13.79 13.45
N GLU A 169 3.46 14.32 13.80
CA GLU A 169 3.32 15.61 14.45
C GLU A 169 3.91 15.58 15.87
N ALA A 170 3.57 14.58 16.68
CA ALA A 170 4.09 14.40 18.04
C ALA A 170 5.62 14.21 18.06
N ALA A 171 6.16 13.47 17.09
CA ALA A 171 7.60 13.25 16.91
C ALA A 171 8.33 14.47 16.28
N ARG A 172 7.62 15.52 15.87
CA ARG A 172 8.16 16.71 15.17
C ARG A 172 8.87 16.35 13.86
N LEU A 173 8.37 15.36 13.16
CA LEU A 173 8.91 14.88 11.89
C LEU A 173 8.14 15.37 10.67
N THR A 174 6.97 15.99 10.84
CA THR A 174 6.11 16.48 9.74
C THR A 174 6.87 17.36 8.75
N GLU A 175 7.72 18.27 9.25
CA GLU A 175 8.51 19.20 8.41
C GLU A 175 9.79 18.58 7.83
N ARG A 176 10.02 17.27 8.05
CA ARG A 176 11.22 16.56 7.60
C ARG A 176 10.89 15.27 6.84
N THR A 177 9.61 14.97 6.67
CA THR A 177 9.15 13.74 6.07
C THR A 177 8.33 14.03 4.82
N LEU A 178 8.76 13.49 3.69
CA LEU A 178 7.93 13.40 2.50
C LEU A 178 6.95 12.23 2.69
N ILE A 179 5.65 12.53 2.69
CA ILE A 179 4.60 11.50 2.72
C ILE A 179 4.01 11.39 1.32
N VAL A 180 4.03 10.18 0.78
CA VAL A 180 3.44 9.83 -0.51
C VAL A 180 2.28 8.88 -0.25
N VAL A 181 1.11 9.20 -0.80
CA VAL A 181 -0.04 8.30 -0.83
C VAL A 181 -0.39 8.03 -2.28
N VAL A 182 -0.54 6.76 -2.62
CA VAL A 182 -0.89 6.32 -3.97
C VAL A 182 -1.76 5.07 -3.89
N GLY A 183 -2.83 5.04 -4.68
CA GLY A 183 -3.55 3.80 -4.95
C GLY A 183 -2.78 2.94 -5.95
N ASP A 184 -2.76 1.64 -5.73
CA ASP A 184 -2.12 0.70 -6.66
C ASP A 184 -2.99 0.40 -7.88
N HIS A 185 -4.31 0.39 -7.72
CA HIS A 185 -5.32 0.34 -8.76
C HIS A 185 -6.66 0.87 -8.24
N GLY A 186 -7.63 1.00 -9.14
CA GLY A 186 -9.00 1.34 -8.80
C GLY A 186 -9.88 0.11 -8.59
N GLU A 187 -11.19 0.34 -8.45
CA GLU A 187 -12.19 -0.69 -8.19
C GLU A 187 -13.47 -0.38 -8.98
N SER A 188 -14.05 -1.37 -9.64
CA SER A 188 -15.31 -1.25 -10.37
C SER A 188 -16.50 -1.73 -9.53
N PHE A 189 -17.55 -0.92 -9.49
CA PHE A 189 -18.82 -1.22 -8.82
C PHE A 189 -19.95 -1.54 -9.82
N ASN A 190 -19.61 -2.03 -10.99
CA ASN A 190 -20.51 -2.41 -12.08
C ASN A 190 -20.67 -1.34 -13.16
N GLU A 191 -19.79 -0.35 -13.25
CA GLU A 191 -19.84 0.72 -14.26
C GLU A 191 -19.81 0.17 -15.70
N HIS A 192 -19.10 -0.92 -15.91
CA HIS A 192 -19.00 -1.60 -17.22
C HIS A 192 -19.51 -3.04 -17.18
N GLY A 193 -20.39 -3.38 -16.23
CA GLY A 193 -20.88 -4.76 -16.06
C GLY A 193 -19.90 -5.67 -15.34
N GLU A 194 -18.80 -5.11 -14.81
CA GLU A 194 -17.80 -5.79 -14.01
C GLU A 194 -17.84 -5.29 -12.56
N ARG A 195 -17.59 -6.20 -11.61
CA ARG A 195 -17.37 -5.86 -10.22
C ARG A 195 -15.97 -6.30 -9.80
N GLY A 196 -15.28 -5.43 -9.09
CA GLY A 196 -13.89 -5.67 -8.69
C GLY A 196 -12.91 -5.12 -9.72
N HIS A 197 -11.73 -5.71 -9.75
CA HIS A 197 -10.62 -5.33 -10.62
C HIS A 197 -10.04 -6.58 -11.29
N SER A 198 -8.96 -6.45 -12.04
CA SER A 198 -8.14 -7.49 -12.67
C SER A 198 -8.38 -7.73 -14.15
N ASN A 199 -9.62 -7.75 -14.64
CA ASN A 199 -9.90 -8.25 -16.00
C ASN A 199 -9.78 -7.19 -17.08
N PHE A 200 -10.11 -5.93 -16.76
CA PHE A 200 -10.16 -4.85 -17.75
C PHE A 200 -9.43 -3.59 -17.28
N VAL A 201 -8.95 -2.84 -18.25
CA VAL A 201 -8.17 -1.60 -18.06
C VAL A 201 -9.05 -0.35 -18.26
N TYR A 202 -10.25 -0.38 -17.70
CA TYR A 202 -11.10 0.81 -17.68
C TYR A 202 -10.54 1.87 -16.73
N ASP A 203 -10.88 3.14 -16.97
CA ASP A 203 -10.43 4.25 -16.10
C ASP A 203 -10.79 4.01 -14.63
N VAL A 204 -11.96 3.46 -14.35
CA VAL A 204 -12.40 3.13 -12.98
C VAL A 204 -11.45 2.15 -12.28
N ASN A 205 -10.73 1.31 -13.02
CA ASN A 205 -9.76 0.35 -12.49
C ASN A 205 -8.32 0.88 -12.47
N LEU A 206 -8.03 1.97 -13.21
CA LEU A 206 -6.67 2.47 -13.37
C LEU A 206 -6.46 3.87 -12.79
N HIS A 207 -7.49 4.73 -12.78
CA HIS A 207 -7.39 6.07 -12.23
C HIS A 207 -7.33 5.99 -10.69
N VAL A 208 -6.23 6.45 -10.12
CA VAL A 208 -5.93 6.28 -8.69
C VAL A 208 -5.65 7.61 -8.00
N PRO A 209 -5.97 7.73 -6.72
CA PRO A 209 -5.52 8.86 -5.92
C PRO A 209 -3.98 8.83 -5.82
N MET A 210 -3.35 9.97 -6.04
CA MET A 210 -1.92 10.14 -5.82
C MET A 210 -1.66 11.54 -5.30
N PHE A 211 -1.02 11.65 -4.16
CA PHE A 211 -0.61 12.95 -3.61
C PHE A 211 0.64 12.84 -2.75
N PHE A 212 1.37 13.94 -2.74
CA PHE A 212 2.60 14.12 -1.98
C PHE A 212 2.43 15.29 -1.02
N THR A 213 2.85 15.10 0.23
CA THR A 213 3.07 16.22 1.14
C THR A 213 4.56 16.43 1.28
N HIS A 214 5.02 17.64 0.98
CA HIS A 214 6.43 17.98 1.13
C HIS A 214 6.60 18.94 2.30
N PRO A 215 7.64 18.77 3.13
CA PRO A 215 8.07 19.81 4.07
C PRO A 215 8.36 21.10 3.30
N THR A 216 7.83 22.22 3.74
CA THR A 216 8.07 23.56 3.16
C THR A 216 9.36 24.14 3.68
#